data_1670c251d9aa15635ff42517a695ac58
#
_entry.id   1670c251d9aa15635ff42517a695ac58
#
_cell.length_a   1.000
_cell.length_b   1.000
_cell.length_c   1.000
_cell.angle_alpha   90.00
_cell.angle_beta   90.00
_cell.angle_gamma   90.00
#
_symmetry.space_group_name_H-M   'P 1'
#
loop_
_entity.id
_entity.type
_entity.pdbx_description
1 polymer ?
#
loop_
_entity_poly.entity_id
_entity_poly.type
_entity_poly.pdbx_seq_one_letter_code
_entity_poly.pdbx_strand_id
1 'polypeptide(L)'
;MKFVHLSDLHIGKKVNGYSMLEDQEYILNQITTMIAKEQPDAIVIAGDVYDKPVPPVEAVQMLDKFLCTLAGMNLEVFLISGNHDSQERLGFAASLIESKGIHIVSEYLPGQKMSFSMEDEHGEVVFHLLPFVKPVQMKRFYPEAEIESYSDAVEVAINHIR
;
A
#
# COMPACT_ATOMS: atom_id res chain seq x y z
N MET A 1 10.81 15.90 7.41
CA MET A 1 10.61 14.67 6.61
C MET A 1 9.93 14.98 5.29
N LYS A 2 10.37 14.37 4.19
CA LYS A 2 9.76 14.49 2.86
C LYS A 2 9.36 13.10 2.38
N PHE A 3 8.13 12.90 1.93
CA PHE A 3 7.71 11.63 1.35
C PHE A 3 6.95 11.82 0.04
N VAL A 4 6.99 10.82 -0.82
CA VAL A 4 6.21 10.75 -2.05
C VAL A 4 4.98 9.89 -1.80
N HIS A 5 3.81 10.42 -2.11
CA HIS A 5 2.54 9.71 -2.01
C HIS A 5 2.05 9.30 -3.39
N LEU A 6 1.83 8.01 -3.56
CA LEU A 6 1.25 7.38 -4.75
C LEU A 6 -0.03 6.67 -4.34
N SER A 7 -1.01 6.63 -5.22
CA SER A 7 -2.22 5.81 -5.07
C SER A 7 -2.79 5.43 -6.43
N ASP A 8 -3.73 4.49 -6.45
CA ASP A 8 -4.52 4.17 -7.65
C ASP A 8 -3.66 3.81 -8.87
N LEU A 9 -2.61 3.01 -8.65
CA LEU A 9 -1.70 2.60 -9.73
C LEU A 9 -2.41 1.72 -10.76
N HIS A 10 -3.40 0.92 -10.31
CA HIS A 10 -4.20 0.02 -11.15
C HIS A 10 -3.36 -0.75 -12.17
N ILE A 11 -2.21 -1.30 -11.74
CA ILE A 11 -1.29 -2.03 -12.62
C ILE A 11 -2.04 -3.21 -13.27
N GLY A 12 -1.91 -3.32 -14.59
CA GLY A 12 -2.62 -4.32 -15.40
C GLY A 12 -3.96 -3.85 -15.95
N LYS A 13 -4.27 -2.54 -15.84
CA LYS A 13 -5.49 -1.94 -16.38
C LYS A 13 -5.62 -2.13 -17.89
N LYS A 14 -6.85 -2.34 -18.33
CA LYS A 14 -7.23 -2.32 -19.74
C LYS A 14 -8.29 -1.26 -19.98
N VAL A 15 -8.11 -0.48 -21.05
CA VAL A 15 -9.08 0.53 -21.48
C VAL A 15 -9.58 0.14 -22.88
N ASN A 16 -10.89 -0.08 -23.03
CA ASN A 16 -11.51 -0.53 -24.28
C ASN A 16 -10.84 -1.80 -24.88
N GLY A 17 -10.37 -2.71 -24.03
CA GLY A 17 -9.68 -3.93 -24.45
C GLY A 17 -8.16 -3.79 -24.69
N TYR A 18 -7.64 -2.58 -24.75
CA TYR A 18 -6.20 -2.32 -24.89
C TYR A 18 -5.49 -2.37 -23.54
N SER A 19 -4.35 -3.06 -23.50
CA SER A 19 -3.50 -3.12 -22.30
C SER A 19 -2.78 -1.78 -22.10
N MET A 20 -2.78 -1.29 -20.86
CA MET A 20 -2.05 -0.07 -20.47
C MET A 20 -0.67 -0.37 -19.87
N LEU A 21 -0.21 -1.62 -19.90
CA LEU A 21 1.03 -2.02 -19.22
C LEU A 21 2.26 -1.24 -19.72
N GLU A 22 2.38 -1.00 -21.00
CA GLU A 22 3.52 -0.23 -21.56
C GLU A 22 3.52 1.22 -21.04
N ASP A 23 2.33 1.86 -21.02
CA ASP A 23 2.18 3.23 -20.49
C ASP A 23 2.45 3.24 -18.98
N GLN A 24 1.98 2.22 -18.25
CA GLN A 24 2.21 2.09 -16.82
C GLN A 24 3.68 1.86 -16.49
N GLU A 25 4.40 1.02 -17.26
CA GLU A 25 5.84 0.86 -17.10
C GLU A 25 6.59 2.18 -17.35
N TYR A 26 6.20 2.90 -18.41
CA TYR A 26 6.77 4.21 -18.69
C TYR A 26 6.59 5.19 -17.52
N ILE A 27 5.37 5.28 -16.97
CA ILE A 27 5.07 6.19 -15.85
C ILE A 27 5.81 5.76 -14.57
N LEU A 28 5.86 4.47 -14.23
CA LEU A 28 6.61 4.00 -13.07
C LEU A 28 8.11 4.30 -13.19
N ASN A 29 8.68 4.21 -14.38
CA ASN A 29 10.07 4.61 -14.63
C ASN A 29 10.30 6.12 -14.46
N GLN A 30 9.32 6.96 -14.87
CA GLN A 30 9.38 8.41 -14.63
C GLN A 30 9.29 8.73 -13.14
N ILE A 31 8.37 8.06 -12.41
CA ILE A 31 8.23 8.19 -10.96
C ILE A 31 9.54 7.79 -10.26
N THR A 32 10.14 6.68 -10.64
CA THR A 32 11.43 6.22 -10.11
C THR A 32 12.54 7.25 -10.33
N THR A 33 12.60 7.84 -11.53
CA THR A 33 13.56 8.89 -11.87
C THR A 33 13.35 10.15 -11.01
N MET A 34 12.09 10.53 -10.80
CA MET A 34 11.74 11.66 -9.93
C MET A 34 12.12 11.39 -8.48
N ILE A 35 11.83 10.18 -7.96
CA ILE A 35 12.19 9.75 -6.60
C ILE A 35 13.71 9.83 -6.40
N ALA A 36 14.49 9.32 -7.36
CA ALA A 36 15.96 9.39 -7.30
C ALA A 36 16.48 10.84 -7.28
N LYS A 37 15.82 11.76 -7.98
CA LYS A 37 16.17 13.18 -7.99
C LYS A 37 15.77 13.91 -6.71
N GLU A 38 14.55 13.65 -6.24
CA GLU A 38 13.97 14.34 -5.08
C GLU A 38 14.50 13.83 -3.75
N GLN A 39 15.01 12.61 -3.71
CA GLN A 39 15.56 11.95 -2.52
C GLN A 39 14.61 12.08 -1.30
N PRO A 40 13.38 11.55 -1.37
CA PRO A 40 12.49 11.56 -0.23
C PRO A 40 12.98 10.61 0.87
N ASP A 41 12.50 10.79 2.08
CA ASP A 41 12.76 9.91 3.22
C ASP A 41 11.92 8.62 3.12
N ALA A 42 10.70 8.74 2.54
CA ALA A 42 9.77 7.61 2.43
C ALA A 42 8.90 7.69 1.17
N ILE A 43 8.34 6.52 0.81
CA ILE A 43 7.31 6.38 -0.23
C ILE A 43 6.06 5.78 0.41
N VAL A 44 4.91 6.39 0.14
CA VAL A 44 3.59 5.88 0.55
C VAL A 44 2.82 5.45 -0.69
N ILE A 45 2.36 4.20 -0.73
CA ILE A 45 1.51 3.64 -1.79
C ILE A 45 0.15 3.31 -1.18
N ALA A 46 -0.82 4.18 -1.38
CA ALA A 46 -2.09 4.20 -0.67
C ALA A 46 -3.22 3.47 -1.42
N GLY A 47 -3.00 2.18 -1.69
CA GLY A 47 -4.03 1.27 -2.20
C GLY A 47 -4.24 1.29 -3.72
N ASP A 48 -5.10 0.39 -4.18
CA ASP A 48 -5.45 0.11 -5.57
C ASP A 48 -4.18 -0.06 -6.44
N VAL A 49 -3.29 -0.92 -5.94
CA VAL A 49 -2.01 -1.24 -6.58
C VAL A 49 -2.26 -1.98 -7.90
N TYR A 50 -3.15 -2.97 -7.87
CA TYR A 50 -3.58 -3.71 -9.05
C TYR A 50 -4.98 -3.28 -9.51
N ASP A 51 -5.25 -3.38 -10.81
CA ASP A 51 -6.59 -3.11 -11.36
C ASP A 51 -7.63 -4.16 -10.96
N LYS A 52 -7.19 -5.38 -10.62
CA LYS A 52 -8.06 -6.51 -10.28
C LYS A 52 -7.46 -7.40 -9.20
N PRO A 53 -8.30 -8.07 -8.40
CA PRO A 53 -7.85 -9.00 -7.37
C PRO A 53 -6.99 -10.17 -7.89
N VAL A 54 -7.14 -10.53 -9.17
CA VAL A 54 -6.30 -11.50 -9.88
C VAL A 54 -5.57 -10.76 -11.01
N PRO A 55 -4.42 -10.15 -10.73
CA PRO A 55 -3.65 -9.43 -11.74
C PRO A 55 -3.01 -10.40 -12.75
N PRO A 56 -2.79 -9.96 -13.99
CA PRO A 56 -1.99 -10.73 -14.94
C PRO A 56 -0.53 -10.82 -14.49
N VAL A 57 0.17 -11.84 -14.96
CA VAL A 57 1.56 -12.11 -14.54
C VAL A 57 2.48 -10.92 -14.81
N GLU A 58 2.29 -10.23 -15.92
CA GLU A 58 3.07 -9.06 -16.31
C GLU A 58 2.89 -7.89 -15.32
N ALA A 59 1.68 -7.75 -14.76
CA ALA A 59 1.41 -6.74 -13.73
C ALA A 59 2.14 -7.06 -12.42
N VAL A 60 2.18 -8.34 -12.04
CA VAL A 60 2.92 -8.80 -10.85
C VAL A 60 4.42 -8.55 -11.03
N GLN A 61 4.97 -8.88 -12.19
CA GLN A 61 6.38 -8.64 -12.51
C GLN A 61 6.73 -7.14 -12.52
N MET A 62 5.81 -6.31 -12.99
CA MET A 62 5.99 -4.85 -13.00
C MET A 62 6.05 -4.27 -11.59
N LEU A 63 5.14 -4.68 -10.70
CA LEU A 63 5.17 -4.26 -9.30
C LEU A 63 6.44 -4.75 -8.60
N ASP A 64 6.81 -6.02 -8.79
CA ASP A 64 8.05 -6.60 -8.25
C ASP A 64 9.28 -5.77 -8.64
N LYS A 65 9.43 -5.49 -9.95
CA LYS A 65 10.52 -4.64 -10.47
C LYS A 65 10.52 -3.25 -9.85
N PHE A 66 9.34 -2.65 -9.69
CA PHE A 66 9.21 -1.32 -9.07
C PHE A 66 9.63 -1.34 -7.60
N LEU A 67 9.11 -2.27 -6.80
CA LEU A 67 9.46 -2.41 -5.38
C LEU A 67 10.94 -2.76 -5.18
N CYS A 68 11.50 -3.65 -6.01
CA CYS A 68 12.93 -3.96 -5.99
C CYS A 68 13.80 -2.72 -6.27
N THR A 69 13.35 -1.86 -7.19
CA THR A 69 14.06 -0.62 -7.50
C THR A 69 14.02 0.35 -6.32
N LEU A 70 12.86 0.51 -5.66
CA LEU A 70 12.73 1.35 -4.45
C LEU A 70 13.57 0.81 -3.28
N ALA A 71 13.55 -0.51 -3.05
CA ALA A 71 14.39 -1.14 -2.03
C ALA A 71 15.89 -0.91 -2.27
N GLY A 72 16.31 -0.90 -3.55
CA GLY A 72 17.69 -0.58 -3.93
C GLY A 72 18.12 0.87 -3.66
N MET A 73 17.16 1.77 -3.42
CA MET A 73 17.40 3.17 -3.04
C MET A 73 17.53 3.39 -1.52
N ASN A 74 17.39 2.33 -0.71
CA ASN A 74 17.36 2.38 0.75
C ASN A 74 16.28 3.34 1.30
N LEU A 75 15.10 3.33 0.70
CA LEU A 75 13.95 4.12 1.12
C LEU A 75 12.98 3.25 1.92
N GLU A 76 12.32 3.87 2.91
CA GLU A 76 11.18 3.25 3.57
C GLU A 76 9.96 3.34 2.65
N VAL A 77 9.33 2.20 2.39
CA VAL A 77 8.13 2.09 1.53
C VAL A 77 6.99 1.57 2.37
N PHE A 78 5.91 2.34 2.46
CA PHE A 78 4.68 1.98 3.16
C PHE A 78 3.58 1.72 2.14
N LEU A 79 3.04 0.50 2.11
CA LEU A 79 2.06 0.08 1.14
C LEU A 79 0.84 -0.53 1.82
N ILE A 80 -0.35 -0.08 1.42
CA ILE A 80 -1.63 -0.67 1.85
C ILE A 80 -2.41 -1.19 0.66
N SER A 81 -3.34 -2.12 0.89
CA SER A 81 -4.32 -2.53 -0.11
C SER A 81 -5.46 -1.53 -0.25
N GLY A 82 -5.96 -1.38 -1.46
CA GLY A 82 -7.21 -0.71 -1.78
C GLY A 82 -8.37 -1.70 -1.98
N ASN A 83 -9.48 -1.19 -2.54
CA ASN A 83 -10.67 -2.01 -2.75
C ASN A 83 -10.59 -2.92 -4.00
N HIS A 84 -9.68 -2.64 -4.93
CA HIS A 84 -9.40 -3.48 -6.10
C HIS A 84 -8.41 -4.62 -5.81
N ASP A 85 -7.61 -4.50 -4.77
CA ASP A 85 -6.57 -5.47 -4.45
C ASP A 85 -7.12 -6.74 -3.77
N SER A 86 -6.46 -7.89 -4.01
CA SER A 86 -6.58 -9.05 -3.12
C SER A 86 -5.61 -8.86 -1.97
N GLN A 87 -6.15 -8.85 -0.75
CA GLN A 87 -5.37 -8.70 0.48
C GLN A 87 -4.31 -9.80 0.60
N GLU A 88 -4.69 -11.05 0.30
CA GLU A 88 -3.80 -12.21 0.40
C GLU A 88 -2.68 -12.18 -0.64
N ARG A 89 -2.98 -11.73 -1.87
CA ARG A 89 -1.98 -11.68 -2.94
C ARG A 89 -0.99 -10.53 -2.75
N LEU A 90 -1.50 -9.36 -2.36
CA LEU A 90 -0.66 -8.20 -2.09
C LEU A 90 0.21 -8.42 -0.85
N GLY A 91 -0.34 -9.08 0.18
CA GLY A 91 0.37 -9.42 1.40
C GLY A 91 1.34 -10.61 1.28
N PHE A 92 1.38 -11.28 0.11
CA PHE A 92 2.31 -12.39 -0.08
C PHE A 92 3.75 -11.94 0.10
N ALA A 93 4.49 -12.67 0.93
CA ALA A 93 5.88 -12.41 1.28
C ALA A 93 6.14 -11.06 2.01
N ALA A 94 5.11 -10.32 2.47
CA ALA A 94 5.27 -9.03 3.15
C ALA A 94 6.30 -9.09 4.30
N SER A 95 6.22 -10.10 5.17
CA SER A 95 7.17 -10.27 6.28
C SER A 95 8.61 -10.57 5.86
N LEU A 96 8.82 -11.13 4.66
CA LEU A 96 10.16 -11.39 4.14
C LEU A 96 10.84 -10.13 3.61
N ILE A 97 10.06 -9.21 3.06
CA ILE A 97 10.58 -7.97 2.46
C ILE A 97 10.61 -6.80 3.44
N GLU A 98 10.00 -6.92 4.63
CA GLU A 98 10.04 -5.88 5.67
C GLU A 98 11.50 -5.53 6.05
N SER A 99 12.41 -6.51 6.09
CA SER A 99 13.84 -6.28 6.34
C SER A 99 14.55 -5.45 5.27
N LYS A 100 13.88 -5.17 4.16
CA LYS A 100 14.36 -4.32 3.07
C LYS A 100 13.74 -2.92 3.07
N GLY A 101 13.07 -2.54 4.17
CA GLY A 101 12.38 -1.26 4.27
C GLY A 101 11.04 -1.21 3.51
N ILE A 102 10.46 -2.36 3.14
CA ILE A 102 9.15 -2.39 2.48
C ILE A 102 8.11 -2.96 3.44
N HIS A 103 7.23 -2.11 3.91
CA HIS A 103 6.17 -2.42 4.88
C HIS A 103 4.83 -2.51 4.17
N ILE A 104 4.28 -3.72 4.07
CA ILE A 104 3.00 -3.98 3.43
C ILE A 104 1.97 -4.35 4.49
N VAL A 105 0.92 -3.55 4.61
CA VAL A 105 -0.28 -3.87 5.39
C VAL A 105 -1.44 -4.04 4.44
N SER A 106 -1.70 -5.27 4.04
CA SER A 106 -2.73 -5.59 3.04
C SER A 106 -4.08 -5.93 3.64
N GLU A 107 -4.13 -6.34 4.91
CA GLU A 107 -5.35 -6.70 5.62
C GLU A 107 -5.35 -6.09 7.02
N TYR A 108 -6.53 -5.69 7.48
CA TYR A 108 -6.72 -5.30 8.88
C TYR A 108 -6.94 -6.55 9.74
N LEU A 109 -6.05 -6.78 10.70
CA LEU A 109 -6.18 -7.82 11.71
C LEU A 109 -6.00 -7.21 13.09
N PRO A 110 -6.89 -7.46 14.05
CA PRO A 110 -6.74 -6.97 15.42
C PRO A 110 -5.42 -7.41 16.04
N GLY A 111 -4.67 -6.45 16.60
CA GLY A 111 -3.35 -6.68 17.19
C GLY A 111 -2.19 -6.80 16.22
N GLN A 112 -2.41 -6.69 14.93
CA GLN A 112 -1.33 -6.59 13.94
C GLN A 112 -0.61 -5.25 14.06
N LYS A 113 0.70 -5.27 13.85
CA LYS A 113 1.49 -4.04 13.71
C LYS A 113 1.07 -3.29 12.44
N MET A 114 0.48 -2.12 12.61
CA MET A 114 0.05 -1.23 11.52
C MET A 114 0.63 0.18 11.65
N SER A 115 1.53 0.38 12.61
CA SER A 115 2.16 1.68 12.88
C SER A 115 3.67 1.54 12.79
N PHE A 116 4.30 2.47 12.08
CA PHE A 116 5.72 2.48 11.79
C PHE A 116 6.26 3.89 12.05
N SER A 117 7.32 3.99 12.84
CA SER A 117 7.94 5.26 13.21
C SER A 117 9.18 5.52 12.37
N MET A 118 9.33 6.78 11.97
CA MET A 118 10.56 7.34 11.43
C MET A 118 10.92 8.62 12.19
N GLU A 119 12.19 8.92 12.30
CA GLU A 119 12.67 10.16 12.94
C GLU A 119 13.29 11.10 11.90
N ASP A 120 13.11 12.41 12.09
CA ASP A 120 13.85 13.46 11.40
C ASP A 120 14.34 14.51 12.41
N GLU A 121 14.92 15.61 11.92
CA GLU A 121 15.41 16.71 12.77
C GLU A 121 14.34 17.43 13.61
N HIS A 122 13.06 17.19 13.32
CA HIS A 122 11.90 17.78 14.01
C HIS A 122 11.24 16.80 14.99
N GLY A 123 11.65 15.54 15.00
CA GLY A 123 11.16 14.50 15.89
C GLY A 123 10.56 13.27 15.17
N GLU A 124 9.83 12.47 15.94
CA GLU A 124 9.21 11.24 15.47
C GLU A 124 7.95 11.52 14.62
N VAL A 125 7.88 10.83 13.47
CA VAL A 125 6.68 10.78 12.63
C VAL A 125 6.20 9.33 12.58
N VAL A 126 4.92 9.10 12.92
CA VAL A 126 4.32 7.77 12.91
C VAL A 126 3.41 7.61 11.69
N PHE A 127 3.68 6.62 10.86
CA PHE A 127 2.83 6.22 9.75
C PHE A 127 1.87 5.12 10.21
N HIS A 128 0.56 5.42 10.23
CA HIS A 128 -0.48 4.43 10.49
C HIS A 128 -1.02 3.90 9.15
N LEU A 129 -0.79 2.61 8.90
CA LEU A 129 -1.17 1.95 7.65
C LEU A 129 -2.52 1.26 7.82
N LEU A 130 -3.60 1.95 7.47
CA LEU A 130 -4.94 1.39 7.46
C LEU A 130 -5.31 0.93 6.04
N PRO A 131 -5.35 -0.37 5.75
CA PRO A 131 -5.78 -0.89 4.45
C PRO A 131 -7.29 -0.69 4.27
N PHE A 132 -7.79 -0.96 3.07
CA PHE A 132 -9.22 -0.92 2.81
C PHE A 132 -9.96 -1.94 3.69
N VAL A 133 -10.90 -1.44 4.49
CA VAL A 133 -11.72 -2.23 5.40
C VAL A 133 -13.18 -2.24 4.99
N LYS A 134 -13.84 -3.40 5.13
CA LYS A 134 -15.28 -3.54 4.85
C LYS A 134 -16.07 -3.61 6.16
N PRO A 135 -17.28 -3.01 6.24
CA PRO A 135 -18.13 -3.08 7.43
C PRO A 135 -18.36 -4.51 7.92
N VAL A 136 -18.61 -5.44 6.99
CA VAL A 136 -18.80 -6.87 7.30
C VAL A 136 -17.55 -7.50 7.95
N GLN A 137 -16.36 -7.12 7.52
CA GLN A 137 -15.11 -7.61 8.10
C GLN A 137 -14.94 -7.07 9.52
N MET A 138 -15.14 -5.78 9.71
CA MET A 138 -14.99 -5.12 11.00
C MET A 138 -16.02 -5.61 12.03
N LYS A 139 -17.28 -5.87 11.63
CA LYS A 139 -18.29 -6.50 12.50
C LYS A 139 -17.87 -7.86 13.05
N ARG A 140 -17.08 -8.64 12.32
CA ARG A 140 -16.57 -9.92 12.80
C ARG A 140 -15.53 -9.78 13.91
N PHE A 141 -14.70 -8.74 13.81
CA PHE A 141 -13.68 -8.45 14.81
C PHE A 141 -14.23 -7.72 16.03
N TYR A 142 -15.25 -6.87 15.82
CA TYR A 142 -15.84 -6.01 16.84
C TYR A 142 -17.37 -6.16 16.85
N PRO A 143 -17.90 -7.31 17.31
CA PRO A 143 -19.33 -7.61 17.25
C PRO A 143 -20.19 -6.68 18.11
N GLU A 144 -19.59 -6.06 19.14
CA GLU A 144 -20.27 -5.12 20.03
C GLU A 144 -20.31 -3.68 19.47
N ALA A 145 -19.59 -3.40 18.38
CA ALA A 145 -19.59 -2.08 17.77
C ALA A 145 -20.73 -1.92 16.75
N GLU A 146 -21.38 -0.76 16.78
CA GLU A 146 -22.38 -0.39 15.79
C GLU A 146 -21.69 0.05 14.48
N ILE A 147 -21.55 -0.87 13.53
CA ILE A 147 -20.86 -0.62 12.25
C ILE A 147 -21.87 -0.84 11.11
N GLU A 148 -22.45 0.22 10.58
CA GLU A 148 -23.40 0.14 9.48
C GLU A 148 -22.83 0.64 8.14
N SER A 149 -21.85 1.52 8.22
CA SER A 149 -21.23 2.17 7.07
C SER A 149 -19.72 1.94 7.00
N TYR A 150 -19.11 2.32 5.87
CA TYR A 150 -17.65 2.36 5.73
C TYR A 150 -17.03 3.38 6.71
N SER A 151 -17.70 4.49 7.00
CA SER A 151 -17.23 5.48 7.98
C SER A 151 -17.09 4.86 9.36
N ASP A 152 -18.12 4.13 9.81
CA ASP A 152 -18.09 3.47 11.13
C ASP A 152 -16.97 2.42 11.19
N ALA A 153 -16.79 1.65 10.09
CA ALA A 153 -15.72 0.67 10.01
C ALA A 153 -14.34 1.31 10.13
N VAL A 154 -14.12 2.43 9.46
CA VAL A 154 -12.85 3.19 9.53
C VAL A 154 -12.66 3.82 10.90
N GLU A 155 -13.70 4.39 11.51
CA GLU A 155 -13.64 4.96 12.85
C GLU A 155 -13.23 3.92 13.89
N VAL A 156 -13.87 2.74 13.86
CA VAL A 156 -13.52 1.62 14.75
C VAL A 156 -12.07 1.19 14.52
N ALA A 157 -11.64 1.05 13.26
CA ALA A 157 -10.28 0.68 12.95
C ALA A 157 -9.25 1.70 13.48
N ILE A 158 -9.46 3.00 13.26
CA ILE A 158 -8.57 4.07 13.72
C ILE A 158 -8.45 4.07 15.25
N ASN A 159 -9.55 3.88 15.96
CA ASN A 159 -9.57 3.84 17.43
C ASN A 159 -8.76 2.67 18.01
N HIS A 160 -8.51 1.63 17.22
CA HIS A 160 -7.74 0.43 17.65
C HIS A 160 -6.30 0.39 17.09
N ILE A 161 -5.94 1.27 16.16
CA ILE A 161 -4.56 1.41 15.65
C ILE A 161 -3.69 2.26 16.60
N ARG A 162 -4.30 3.16 17.35
CA ARG A 162 -3.65 4.13 18.24
C ARG A 162 -3.17 3.51 19.54
#